data_2728d5d0d69290cb698faba6c2abbd4f
#
_entry.id   2728d5d0d69290cb698faba6c2abbd4f
#
_cell.length_a   1.000
_cell.length_b   1.000
_cell.length_c   1.000
_cell.angle_alpha   90.00
_cell.angle_beta   90.00
_cell.angle_gamma   90.00
#
_symmetry.space_group_name_H-M   'P 1'
#
loop_
_entity.id
_entity.type
_entity.pdbx_description
1 polymer ?
#
loop_
_entity_poly.entity_id
_entity_poly.type
_entity_poly.pdbx_seq_one_letter_code
_entity_poly.pdbx_strand_id
1 'polypeptide(L)'
;TPIQMKKNRPATQLSVIVNSSDLNEISRIILKETSTLGVRIKRIDRIKADRETHEINTSLGKAKVKIKKINGKVINFSPEYESCKIIANKNNISLNDVISLVIDESKNKLS
;
A
#
# COMPACT_ATOMS: atom_id res chain seq x y z
N THR A 1 -5.96 -21.89 7.22
CA THR A 1 -7.13 -21.88 8.11
C THR A 1 -7.71 -23.27 8.22
N PRO A 2 -7.86 -23.84 9.42
CA PRO A 2 -8.51 -25.14 9.57
C PRO A 2 -10.00 -25.05 9.26
N ILE A 3 -10.52 -26.03 8.55
CA ILE A 3 -11.94 -26.16 8.19
C ILE A 3 -12.45 -27.53 8.57
N GLN A 4 -13.77 -27.64 8.68
CA GLN A 4 -14.44 -28.91 8.91
C GLN A 4 -14.93 -29.48 7.59
N MET A 5 -14.60 -30.73 7.32
CA MET A 5 -15.11 -31.47 6.17
C MET A 5 -16.35 -32.29 6.59
N LYS A 6 -16.99 -32.96 5.61
CA LYS A 6 -18.08 -33.89 5.90
C LYS A 6 -17.64 -34.92 6.95
N LYS A 7 -18.55 -35.30 7.85
CA LYS A 7 -18.31 -36.24 8.96
C LYS A 7 -17.31 -35.68 10.01
N ASN A 8 -17.29 -34.38 10.21
CA ASN A 8 -16.46 -33.72 11.23
C ASN A 8 -14.95 -34.00 11.10
N ARG A 9 -14.46 -34.21 9.89
CA ARG A 9 -13.03 -34.39 9.66
C ARG A 9 -12.36 -33.02 9.59
N PRO A 10 -11.33 -32.78 10.39
CA PRO A 10 -10.56 -31.54 10.28
C PRO A 10 -9.77 -31.50 8.97
N ALA A 11 -9.65 -30.34 8.39
CA ALA A 11 -8.85 -30.09 7.19
C ALA A 11 -8.18 -28.73 7.28
N THR A 12 -7.15 -28.53 6.45
CA THR A 12 -6.44 -27.26 6.35
C THR A 12 -6.69 -26.67 4.97
N GLN A 13 -7.11 -25.40 4.96
CA GLN A 13 -7.26 -24.63 3.73
C GLN A 13 -6.01 -23.80 3.50
N LEU A 14 -5.39 -23.97 2.33
CA LEU A 14 -4.28 -23.11 1.88
C LEU A 14 -4.80 -22.14 0.86
N SER A 15 -4.59 -20.83 1.09
CA SER A 15 -4.97 -19.78 0.17
C SER A 15 -3.75 -19.02 -0.29
N VAL A 16 -3.61 -18.82 -1.61
CA VAL A 16 -2.48 -18.12 -2.21
C VAL A 16 -3.01 -17.08 -3.19
N ILE A 17 -2.45 -15.86 -3.12
CA ILE A 17 -2.77 -14.77 -4.05
C ILE A 17 -1.63 -14.67 -5.05
N VAL A 18 -1.93 -14.80 -6.35
CA VAL A 18 -0.94 -14.79 -7.42
C VAL A 18 -1.42 -13.96 -8.60
N ASN A 19 -0.48 -13.50 -9.42
CA ASN A 19 -0.79 -12.89 -10.71
C ASN A 19 -1.33 -13.94 -11.69
N SER A 20 -2.20 -13.52 -12.61
CA SER A 20 -2.76 -14.42 -13.61
C SER A 20 -1.68 -15.11 -14.46
N SER A 21 -0.56 -14.43 -14.71
CA SER A 21 0.56 -14.99 -15.46
C SER A 21 1.24 -16.16 -14.75
N ASP A 22 1.16 -16.22 -13.42
CA ASP A 22 1.83 -17.25 -12.61
C ASP A 22 0.87 -18.36 -12.20
N LEU A 23 -0.41 -18.28 -12.56
CA LEU A 23 -1.44 -19.17 -12.08
C LEU A 23 -1.17 -20.65 -12.41
N ASN A 24 -0.79 -20.95 -13.65
CA ASN A 24 -0.53 -22.34 -14.09
C ASN A 24 0.64 -22.95 -13.35
N GLU A 25 1.73 -22.18 -13.21
CA GLU A 25 2.93 -22.65 -12.52
C GLU A 25 2.68 -22.89 -11.03
N ILE A 26 2.03 -21.96 -10.35
CA ILE A 26 1.71 -22.09 -8.92
C ILE A 26 0.73 -23.24 -8.68
N SER A 27 -0.28 -23.39 -9.53
CA SER A 27 -1.22 -24.51 -9.44
C SER A 27 -0.53 -25.84 -9.58
N ARG A 28 0.43 -25.96 -10.51
CA ARG A 28 1.22 -27.17 -10.70
C ARG A 28 2.05 -27.48 -9.46
N ILE A 29 2.67 -26.50 -8.85
CA ILE A 29 3.48 -26.67 -7.63
C ILE A 29 2.59 -27.18 -6.49
N ILE A 30 1.42 -26.60 -6.29
CA ILE A 30 0.48 -27.01 -5.25
C ILE A 30 0.04 -28.48 -5.45
N LEU A 31 -0.32 -28.84 -6.68
CA LEU A 31 -0.75 -30.20 -7.00
C LEU A 31 0.37 -31.22 -6.84
N LYS A 32 1.62 -30.83 -7.13
CA LYS A 32 2.78 -31.70 -7.03
C LYS A 32 3.26 -31.89 -5.59
N GLU A 33 3.31 -30.81 -4.82
CA GLU A 33 3.93 -30.80 -3.48
C GLU A 33 2.95 -31.07 -2.34
N THR A 34 1.66 -31.18 -2.63
CA THR A 34 0.64 -31.46 -1.63
C THR A 34 -0.18 -32.69 -2.02
N SER A 35 -0.98 -33.19 -1.10
CA SER A 35 -1.87 -34.32 -1.35
C SER A 35 -3.19 -33.95 -2.01
N THR A 36 -3.40 -32.70 -2.35
CA THR A 36 -4.64 -32.24 -2.99
C THR A 36 -4.78 -32.79 -4.41
N LEU A 37 -6.01 -33.11 -4.81
CA LEU A 37 -6.35 -33.59 -6.15
C LEU A 37 -6.88 -32.46 -7.06
N GLY A 38 -7.11 -31.29 -6.50
CA GLY A 38 -7.64 -30.17 -7.26
C GLY A 38 -7.40 -28.84 -6.59
N VAL A 39 -7.47 -27.79 -7.39
CA VAL A 39 -7.28 -26.40 -6.96
C VAL A 39 -8.48 -25.59 -7.38
N ARG A 40 -9.10 -24.87 -6.44
CA ARG A 40 -10.18 -23.94 -6.75
C ARG A 40 -9.59 -22.59 -7.07
N ILE A 41 -9.94 -22.05 -8.23
CA ILE A 41 -9.46 -20.76 -8.72
C ILE A 41 -10.58 -19.73 -8.63
N LYS A 42 -10.28 -18.60 -8.01
CA LYS A 42 -11.20 -17.47 -7.91
C LYS A 42 -10.50 -16.21 -8.37
N ARG A 43 -11.06 -15.52 -9.34
CA ARG A 43 -10.54 -14.23 -9.80
C ARG A 43 -10.99 -13.14 -8.85
N ILE A 44 -10.06 -12.27 -8.51
CA ILE A 44 -10.31 -11.13 -7.63
C ILE A 44 -9.83 -9.88 -8.35
N ASP A 45 -10.73 -8.91 -8.54
CA ASP A 45 -10.38 -7.60 -9.03
C ASP A 45 -9.92 -6.74 -7.86
N ARG A 46 -8.83 -6.00 -8.08
CA ARG A 46 -8.27 -5.14 -7.07
C ARG A 46 -8.06 -3.74 -7.62
N ILE A 47 -8.62 -2.75 -6.93
CA ILE A 47 -8.32 -1.35 -7.19
C ILE A 47 -7.09 -0.99 -6.39
N LYS A 48 -6.06 -0.56 -7.09
CA LYS A 48 -4.77 -0.23 -6.49
C LYS A 48 -4.52 1.27 -6.59
N ALA A 49 -4.14 1.87 -5.47
CA ALA A 49 -3.69 3.25 -5.46
C ALA A 49 -2.20 3.30 -5.80
N ASP A 50 -1.81 4.27 -6.61
CA ASP A 50 -0.41 4.56 -6.89
C ASP A 50 0.14 5.50 -5.82
N ARG A 51 1.41 5.30 -5.46
CA ARG A 51 2.11 6.13 -4.49
C ARG A 51 3.37 6.71 -5.11
N GLU A 52 3.57 7.99 -4.91
CA GLU A 52 4.77 8.70 -5.35
C GLU A 52 5.35 9.47 -4.18
N THR A 53 6.67 9.65 -4.17
CA THR A 53 7.35 10.50 -3.18
C THR A 53 7.95 11.68 -3.93
N HIS A 54 7.64 12.89 -3.48
CA HIS A 54 8.16 14.13 -4.05
C HIS A 54 8.88 14.95 -2.99
N GLU A 55 9.98 15.58 -3.37
CA GLU A 55 10.63 16.57 -2.55
C GLU A 55 10.10 17.96 -2.95
N ILE A 56 9.56 18.69 -1.98
CA ILE A 56 8.91 19.97 -2.21
C ILE A 56 9.69 21.06 -1.50
N ASN A 57 9.94 22.16 -2.21
CA ASN A 57 10.50 23.37 -1.62
C ASN A 57 9.37 24.17 -0.98
N THR A 58 9.26 24.12 0.33
CA THR A 58 8.29 24.93 1.07
C THR A 58 8.91 26.25 1.47
N SER A 59 8.08 27.18 1.92
CA SER A 59 8.54 28.47 2.42
C SER A 59 9.48 28.36 3.63
N LEU A 60 9.44 27.22 4.34
CA LEU A 60 10.26 26.97 5.53
C LEU A 60 11.40 25.98 5.30
N GLY A 61 11.52 25.41 4.10
CA GLY A 61 12.55 24.43 3.76
C GLY A 61 12.03 23.30 2.92
N LYS A 62 12.92 22.37 2.58
CA LYS A 62 12.56 21.20 1.77
C LYS A 62 11.89 20.15 2.62
N ALA A 63 10.83 19.56 2.10
CA ALA A 63 10.12 18.46 2.74
C ALA A 63 9.79 17.36 1.74
N LYS A 64 9.88 16.11 2.17
CA LYS A 64 9.42 14.97 1.38
C LYS A 64 7.95 14.73 1.66
N VAL A 65 7.19 14.51 0.60
CA VAL A 65 5.74 14.30 0.68
C VAL A 65 5.39 13.05 -0.12
N LYS A 66 4.65 12.15 0.48
CA LYS A 66 4.07 11.00 -0.20
C LYS A 66 2.71 11.37 -0.76
N ILE A 67 2.52 11.05 -2.03
CA ILE A 67 1.27 11.35 -2.73
C ILE A 67 0.58 10.05 -3.07
N LYS A 68 -0.71 9.99 -2.80
CA LYS A 68 -1.56 8.87 -3.16
C LYS A 68 -2.47 9.27 -4.30
N LYS A 69 -2.46 8.47 -5.39
CA LYS A 69 -3.27 8.72 -6.57
C LYS A 69 -4.17 7.54 -6.87
N ILE A 70 -5.36 7.81 -7.34
CA ILE A 70 -6.28 6.81 -7.92
C ILE A 70 -6.65 7.27 -9.32
N ASN A 71 -6.38 6.44 -10.32
CA ASN A 71 -6.64 6.76 -11.74
C ASN A 71 -6.01 8.10 -12.17
N GLY A 72 -4.78 8.36 -11.73
CA GLY A 72 -4.06 9.59 -12.02
C GLY A 72 -4.51 10.82 -11.23
N LYS A 73 -5.48 10.67 -10.35
CA LYS A 73 -6.01 11.76 -9.54
C LYS A 73 -5.42 11.72 -8.14
N VAL A 74 -4.84 12.83 -7.69
CA VAL A 74 -4.29 12.96 -6.35
C VAL A 74 -5.43 12.98 -5.33
N ILE A 75 -5.38 12.08 -4.36
CA ILE A 75 -6.39 12.00 -3.30
C ILE A 75 -5.85 12.30 -1.92
N ASN A 76 -4.54 12.22 -1.71
CA ASN A 76 -3.96 12.48 -0.40
C ASN A 76 -2.50 12.91 -0.51
N PHE A 77 -2.09 13.78 0.42
CA PHE A 77 -0.71 14.19 0.64
C PHE A 77 -0.31 13.83 2.07
N SER A 78 0.78 13.09 2.23
CA SER A 78 1.30 12.70 3.54
C SER A 78 2.74 13.19 3.67
N PRO A 79 2.98 14.30 4.38
CA PRO A 79 4.34 14.76 4.64
C PRO A 79 5.14 13.72 5.44
N GLU A 80 6.41 13.58 5.12
CA GLU A 80 7.31 12.73 5.89
C GLU A 80 7.55 13.37 7.26
N TYR A 81 7.36 12.60 8.31
CA TYR A 81 7.48 13.07 9.69
C TYR A 81 8.85 13.69 9.98
N GLU A 82 9.93 13.02 9.60
CA GLU A 82 11.29 13.48 9.86
C GLU A 82 11.59 14.81 9.15
N SER A 83 11.12 14.99 7.94
CA SER A 83 11.25 16.26 7.21
C SER A 83 10.57 17.40 7.95
N CYS A 84 9.34 17.17 8.41
CA CYS A 84 8.58 18.16 9.15
C CYS A 84 9.21 18.48 10.51
N LYS A 85 9.75 17.48 11.18
CA LYS A 85 10.41 17.64 12.46
C LYS A 85 11.66 18.52 12.36
N ILE A 86 12.46 18.32 11.33
CA ILE A 86 13.66 19.14 11.07
C ILE A 86 13.25 20.59 10.84
N ILE A 87 12.24 20.84 10.02
CA ILE A 87 11.72 22.17 9.75
C ILE A 87 11.18 22.82 11.02
N ALA A 88 10.41 22.09 11.81
CA ALA A 88 9.83 22.57 13.06
C ALA A 88 10.92 23.02 14.04
N ASN A 89 11.94 22.22 14.23
CA ASN A 89 13.05 22.53 15.12
C ASN A 89 13.86 23.72 14.64
N LYS A 90 14.11 23.79 13.34
CA LYS A 90 14.93 24.84 12.73
C LYS A 90 14.27 26.21 12.78
N ASN A 91 12.94 26.26 12.67
CA ASN A 91 12.16 27.49 12.64
C ASN A 91 11.43 27.79 13.95
N ASN A 92 11.57 26.94 14.95
CA ASN A 92 10.93 27.08 16.25
C ASN A 92 9.39 27.18 16.12
N ILE A 93 8.83 26.30 15.31
CA ILE A 93 7.38 26.22 15.02
C ILE A 93 6.91 24.83 15.46
N SER A 94 5.61 24.71 15.83
CA SER A 94 5.06 23.42 16.20
C SER A 94 5.05 22.44 15.02
N LEU A 95 5.21 21.15 15.30
CA LEU A 95 5.18 20.10 14.27
C LEU A 95 3.85 20.10 13.51
N ASN A 96 2.73 20.28 14.22
CA ASN A 96 1.41 20.29 13.59
C ASN A 96 1.26 21.45 12.60
N ASP A 97 1.80 22.62 12.94
CA ASP A 97 1.76 23.79 12.05
C ASP A 97 2.62 23.56 10.81
N VAL A 98 3.77 22.93 10.96
CA VAL A 98 4.62 22.56 9.81
C VAL A 98 3.92 21.55 8.91
N ILE A 99 3.31 20.51 9.46
CA ILE A 99 2.58 19.51 8.69
C ILE A 99 1.46 20.17 7.88
N SER A 100 0.67 21.04 8.50
CA SER A 100 -0.41 21.77 7.82
C SER A 100 0.12 22.64 6.68
N LEU A 101 1.21 23.35 6.91
CA LEU A 101 1.85 24.19 5.90
C LEU A 101 2.37 23.37 4.73
N VAL A 102 3.02 22.25 5.00
CA VAL A 102 3.55 21.37 3.94
C VAL A 102 2.43 20.81 3.10
N ILE A 103 1.32 20.39 3.72
CA ILE A 103 0.15 19.91 3.00
C ILE A 103 -0.43 20.98 2.10
N ASP A 104 -0.62 22.19 2.60
CA ASP A 104 -1.18 23.30 1.83
C ASP A 104 -0.30 23.68 0.65
N GLU A 105 1.00 23.80 0.86
CA GLU A 105 1.94 24.12 -0.23
C GLU A 105 2.04 22.97 -1.24
N SER A 106 1.92 21.71 -0.80
CA SER A 106 1.88 20.56 -1.68
C SER A 106 0.66 20.58 -2.60
N LYS A 107 -0.49 20.92 -2.08
CA LYS A 107 -1.73 21.06 -2.87
C LYS A 107 -1.58 22.12 -3.96
N ASN A 108 -0.93 23.22 -3.65
CA ASN A 108 -0.73 24.29 -4.62
C ASN A 108 0.28 23.93 -5.71
N LYS A 109 1.29 23.12 -5.40
CA LYS A 109 2.37 22.78 -6.33
C LYS A 109 2.13 21.52 -7.13
N LEU A 110 1.39 20.56 -6.59
CA LEU A 110 1.26 19.20 -7.14
C LEU A 110 -0.16 18.81 -7.57
N SER A 111 -1.13 19.61 -7.28
CA SER A 111 -2.51 19.31 -7.72
C SER A 111 -2.85 19.92 -9.07
#